data_8b7b406c7de35a8f91502f52af190582
#
_entry.id   8b7b406c7de35a8f91502f52af190582
#
_cell.length_a   1.000
_cell.length_b   1.000
_cell.length_c   1.000
_cell.angle_alpha   90.00
_cell.angle_beta   90.00
_cell.angle_gamma   90.00
#
_symmetry.space_group_name_H-M   'P 1'
#
loop_
_entity.id
_entity.type
_entity.pdbx_description
1 polymer ?
#
loop_
_entity_poly.entity_id
_entity_poly.type
_entity_poly.pdbx_seq_one_letter_code
_entity_poly.pdbx_strand_id
1 'polypeptide(L)'
;MYLTRIKLNNTGPIDHADIVLKFNSDSSPKPIIFVGQNGAGKSVATAYIVNALIAAHGTIFEDSDVEKGKVYKLRSPTYIRNGATYSTAELEFSNGFSVYEGQFSKQKNQYEPPFPNYSKWNEVPEDEASHYSTNFHERINELRKDLNSNTHIFFPPNRFEEPAWLNELNLRNKANYASLKNYSNYSNRPVIIYAPMRDLQNWLLDLIYDSNALETKTVIVPVNQITGNQERPFKELMIQNGHATSILRSISVFLKKLFGKDGNLQWSVGRRNVRSVGILIDNKTITKNLFQLSTGQAILLDLFLSIVRDFDLGYSNINELSDISGIVVVDEIDLHLHTDFQHDLLPTLIHLFPKIQFILTTHSPLFLIGMEKTFTSEGFQLVELPYGKEIEVERFSEFEAAYRHMCDSARFQADVQARIANSKKPIIYLEGTTDIDYIKKAANILGKKYIIDQFELVDAVGCSHLNKIWDTYKTHLGETIKQKWILLYDCDMHKTSSQSGNLFRRTIPQQEHKISSGIENLFPNNTIQRAIEYKSAFVDISGEHTITDRGVKKIVPEEWKINKDEKRNLCDWICENSEKNDFDKFLIVFDILEDILSV
;
A
#
# COMPACT_ATOMS: atom_id res chain seq x y z
N MET A 1 23.77 6.49 13.01
CA MET A 1 23.29 7.90 13.15
C MET A 1 21.82 7.94 12.76
N TYR A 2 20.96 8.51 13.63
CA TYR A 2 19.54 8.74 13.34
C TYR A 2 19.23 10.21 13.63
N LEU A 3 18.35 10.82 12.86
CA LEU A 3 17.84 12.16 13.14
C LEU A 3 16.90 12.09 14.37
N THR A 4 17.13 12.94 15.36
CA THR A 4 16.32 12.99 16.60
C THR A 4 15.44 14.22 16.68
N ARG A 5 15.87 15.33 16.05
CA ARG A 5 15.12 16.58 16.05
C ARG A 5 15.41 17.40 14.79
N ILE A 6 14.40 18.04 14.29
CA ILE A 6 14.50 19.11 13.28
C ILE A 6 13.69 20.32 13.72
N LYS A 7 14.35 21.48 13.77
CA LYS A 7 13.73 22.76 14.09
C LYS A 7 13.95 23.72 12.93
N LEU A 8 12.86 24.24 12.39
CA LEU A 8 12.84 25.17 11.26
C LEU A 8 12.12 26.44 11.66
N ASN A 9 12.69 27.60 11.37
CA ASN A 9 12.06 28.92 11.60
C ASN A 9 12.12 29.75 10.34
N ASN A 10 11.00 30.36 9.94
CA ASN A 10 10.86 31.27 8.82
C ASN A 10 11.46 30.74 7.51
N THR A 11 11.26 29.47 7.23
CA THR A 11 11.89 28.80 6.10
C THR A 11 10.85 28.43 5.03
N GLY A 12 10.88 29.12 3.89
CA GLY A 12 9.87 28.97 2.85
C GLY A 12 8.46 29.20 3.40
N PRO A 13 7.53 28.23 3.30
CA PRO A 13 6.18 28.35 3.86
C PRO A 13 6.11 28.11 5.38
N ILE A 14 7.15 27.55 5.99
CA ILE A 14 7.20 27.16 7.40
C ILE A 14 7.55 28.38 8.25
N ASP A 15 6.63 28.76 9.13
CA ASP A 15 6.86 29.82 10.12
C ASP A 15 7.74 29.31 11.25
N HIS A 16 7.23 28.28 11.96
CA HIS A 16 7.94 27.59 13.01
C HIS A 16 7.51 26.13 13.04
N ALA A 17 8.49 25.23 13.00
CA ALA A 17 8.28 23.81 13.22
C ALA A 17 9.41 23.26 14.11
N ASP A 18 9.05 22.60 15.18
CA ASP A 18 9.97 21.92 16.12
C ASP A 18 9.50 20.47 16.28
N ILE A 19 10.16 19.56 15.57
CA ILE A 19 9.73 18.18 15.42
C ILE A 19 10.75 17.26 16.06
N VAL A 20 10.34 16.57 17.12
CA VAL A 20 11.11 15.51 17.78
C VAL A 20 10.70 14.18 17.15
N LEU A 21 11.67 13.45 16.61
CA LEU A 21 11.44 12.17 15.97
C LEU A 21 11.35 11.05 17.01
N LYS A 22 10.40 10.15 16.82
CA LYS A 22 10.08 9.08 17.77
C LYS A 22 10.84 7.80 17.48
N PHE A 23 11.13 7.06 18.55
CA PHE A 23 11.78 5.75 18.51
C PHE A 23 10.93 4.72 19.25
N ASN A 24 11.11 3.47 18.93
CA ASN A 24 10.51 2.35 19.65
C ASN A 24 11.25 2.11 20.99
N SER A 25 10.69 1.27 21.84
CA SER A 25 11.28 0.93 23.16
C SER A 25 12.65 0.26 23.07
N ASP A 26 12.95 -0.41 21.96
CA ASP A 26 14.24 -1.01 21.63
C ASP A 26 15.23 -0.04 20.99
N SER A 27 14.89 1.25 20.92
CA SER A 27 15.65 2.32 20.28
C SER A 27 15.73 2.23 18.75
N SER A 28 14.95 1.34 18.09
CA SER A 28 14.79 1.37 16.65
C SER A 28 13.95 2.59 16.22
N PRO A 29 14.26 3.21 15.06
CA PRO A 29 13.54 4.40 14.62
C PRO A 29 12.13 4.06 14.15
N LYS A 30 11.17 4.95 14.42
CA LYS A 30 9.86 4.90 13.76
C LYS A 30 9.93 5.61 12.41
N PRO A 31 9.27 5.10 11.35
CA PRO A 31 9.07 5.87 10.13
C PRO A 31 8.38 7.21 10.44
N ILE A 32 8.86 8.31 9.87
CA ILE A 32 8.18 9.60 9.94
C ILE A 32 7.68 10.00 8.55
N ILE A 33 6.45 10.49 8.49
CA ILE A 33 5.79 10.89 7.24
C ILE A 33 5.37 12.35 7.34
N PHE A 34 5.89 13.19 6.45
CA PHE A 34 5.45 14.57 6.30
C PHE A 34 4.31 14.66 5.30
N VAL A 35 3.20 15.22 5.75
CA VAL A 35 2.01 15.49 4.93
C VAL A 35 1.68 16.98 4.91
N GLY A 36 0.81 17.38 3.99
CA GLY A 36 0.35 18.77 3.85
C GLY A 36 0.04 19.10 2.40
N GLN A 37 -0.57 20.26 2.18
CA GLN A 37 -0.90 20.74 0.84
C GLN A 37 0.34 20.96 -0.03
N ASN A 38 0.14 21.14 -1.35
CA ASN A 38 1.21 21.55 -2.24
C ASN A 38 1.76 22.90 -1.77
N GLY A 39 3.09 23.03 -1.69
CA GLY A 39 3.72 24.23 -1.18
C GLY A 39 3.81 24.31 0.36
N ALA A 40 3.36 23.32 1.14
CA ALA A 40 3.45 23.31 2.61
C ALA A 40 4.88 23.19 3.18
N GLY A 41 5.89 22.97 2.32
CA GLY A 41 7.29 22.91 2.75
C GLY A 41 7.82 21.49 3.00
N LYS A 42 7.13 20.43 2.57
CA LYS A 42 7.59 19.04 2.72
C LYS A 42 8.99 18.84 2.14
N SER A 43 9.18 19.16 0.85
CA SER A 43 10.49 19.06 0.19
C SER A 43 11.52 20.07 0.74
N VAL A 44 11.09 21.15 1.37
CA VAL A 44 11.98 22.07 2.08
C VAL A 44 12.55 21.41 3.34
N ALA A 45 11.70 20.79 4.15
CA ALA A 45 12.12 20.09 5.36
C ALA A 45 13.07 18.91 5.02
N THR A 46 12.71 18.08 4.01
CA THR A 46 13.58 16.97 3.57
C THR A 46 14.91 17.47 3.01
N ALA A 47 14.95 18.59 2.30
CA ALA A 47 16.19 19.12 1.73
C ALA A 47 17.20 19.57 2.80
N TYR A 48 16.79 20.08 3.96
CA TYR A 48 17.72 20.36 5.06
C TYR A 48 18.32 19.08 5.64
N ILE A 49 17.53 18.02 5.74
CA ILE A 49 18.01 16.70 6.19
C ILE A 49 19.04 16.17 5.18
N VAL A 50 18.72 16.22 3.90
CA VAL A 50 19.60 15.78 2.81
C VAL A 50 20.89 16.60 2.78
N ASN A 51 20.82 17.94 2.96
CA ASN A 51 22.01 18.79 3.07
C ASN A 51 22.93 18.37 4.21
N ALA A 52 22.37 18.00 5.36
CA ALA A 52 23.15 17.51 6.50
C ALA A 52 23.85 16.18 6.18
N LEU A 53 23.16 15.24 5.52
CA LEU A 53 23.74 13.96 5.09
C LEU A 53 24.86 14.15 4.06
N ILE A 54 24.68 15.02 3.06
CA ILE A 54 25.70 15.36 2.07
C ILE A 54 26.91 16.04 2.74
N ALA A 55 26.68 16.94 3.68
CA ALA A 55 27.77 17.59 4.41
C ALA A 55 28.56 16.59 5.28
N ALA A 56 27.88 15.66 5.93
CA ALA A 56 28.51 14.58 6.67
C ALA A 56 29.36 13.70 5.73
N HIS A 57 28.78 13.29 4.60
CA HIS A 57 29.46 12.47 3.58
C HIS A 57 30.69 13.21 3.00
N GLY A 58 30.53 14.48 2.59
CA GLY A 58 31.62 15.30 2.04
C GLY A 58 32.72 15.66 3.06
N THR A 59 32.46 15.50 4.37
CA THR A 59 33.50 15.63 5.40
C THR A 59 34.46 14.45 5.40
N ILE A 60 34.00 13.25 4.96
CA ILE A 60 34.77 12.00 5.00
C ILE A 60 35.29 11.60 3.63
N PHE A 61 34.46 11.73 2.58
CA PHE A 61 34.70 11.18 1.24
C PHE A 61 34.85 12.28 0.18
N GLU A 62 35.65 12.00 -0.85
CA GLU A 62 35.88 12.90 -1.98
C GLU A 62 34.83 12.73 -3.10
N ASP A 63 34.15 11.59 -3.17
CA ASP A 63 33.08 11.26 -4.13
C ASP A 63 31.70 11.70 -3.67
N SER A 64 31.63 12.79 -2.92
CA SER A 64 30.36 13.38 -2.47
C SER A 64 29.56 13.94 -3.68
N ASP A 65 28.23 13.88 -3.60
CA ASP A 65 27.29 14.34 -4.63
C ASP A 65 27.39 15.84 -4.95
N VAL A 66 28.01 16.61 -4.07
CA VAL A 66 28.16 18.06 -4.20
C VAL A 66 29.61 18.43 -3.97
N GLU A 67 30.15 19.35 -4.78
CA GLU A 67 31.48 19.85 -4.63
C GLU A 67 31.76 20.36 -3.21
N LYS A 68 32.98 20.15 -2.73
CA LYS A 68 33.40 20.53 -1.38
C LYS A 68 33.11 22.02 -1.11
N GLY A 69 32.44 22.29 -0.01
CA GLY A 69 32.01 23.65 0.38
C GLY A 69 30.71 24.11 -0.24
N LYS A 70 30.07 23.33 -1.13
CA LYS A 70 28.71 23.57 -1.64
C LYS A 70 27.69 22.70 -0.92
N VAL A 71 26.43 23.04 -1.06
CA VAL A 71 25.28 22.31 -0.47
C VAL A 71 24.20 22.13 -1.49
N TYR A 72 23.36 21.13 -1.26
CA TYR A 72 22.23 20.83 -2.12
C TYR A 72 21.11 21.86 -1.92
N LYS A 73 20.99 22.81 -2.84
CA LYS A 73 19.85 23.73 -3.11
C LYS A 73 19.50 24.85 -2.12
N LEU A 74 19.66 24.77 -0.81
CA LEU A 74 18.84 25.62 0.09
C LEU A 74 19.56 26.75 0.84
N ARG A 75 20.85 26.92 0.71
CA ARG A 75 21.54 28.07 1.35
C ARG A 75 21.40 29.34 0.49
N SER A 76 20.20 29.94 0.54
CA SER A 76 19.95 31.19 -0.18
C SER A 76 19.00 32.06 0.62
N PRO A 77 19.21 33.41 0.67
CA PRO A 77 18.25 34.35 1.24
C PRO A 77 16.85 34.28 0.62
N THR A 78 16.72 33.71 -0.58
CA THR A 78 15.42 33.54 -1.26
C THR A 78 14.50 32.55 -0.54
N TYR A 79 15.01 31.72 0.37
CA TYR A 79 14.22 30.81 1.18
C TYR A 79 13.77 31.39 2.52
N ILE A 80 14.17 32.63 2.84
CA ILE A 80 13.59 33.36 3.97
C ILE A 80 12.11 33.59 3.67
N ARG A 81 11.25 33.26 4.62
CA ARG A 81 9.80 33.43 4.51
C ARG A 81 9.45 34.90 4.20
N ASN A 82 8.46 35.09 3.35
CA ASN A 82 7.95 36.43 3.04
C ASN A 82 7.52 37.16 4.32
N GLY A 83 8.07 38.37 4.55
CA GLY A 83 7.83 39.16 5.74
C GLY A 83 8.74 38.86 6.92
N ALA A 84 9.59 37.83 6.84
CA ALA A 84 10.62 37.54 7.83
C ALA A 84 11.98 38.13 7.43
N THR A 85 12.85 38.33 8.40
CA THR A 85 14.21 38.86 8.20
C THR A 85 15.29 37.80 8.28
N TYR A 86 14.93 36.58 8.64
CA TYR A 86 15.86 35.44 8.77
C TYR A 86 15.16 34.11 8.55
N SER A 87 15.95 33.09 8.26
CA SER A 87 15.54 31.68 8.23
C SER A 87 16.59 30.85 8.95
N THR A 88 16.17 29.88 9.78
CA THR A 88 17.09 28.98 10.50
C THR A 88 16.63 27.55 10.45
N ALA A 89 17.62 26.62 10.38
CA ALA A 89 17.43 25.20 10.50
C ALA A 89 18.44 24.62 11.51
N GLU A 90 17.95 23.81 12.44
CA GLU A 90 18.74 23.14 13.45
C GLU A 90 18.39 21.65 13.43
N LEU A 91 19.38 20.78 13.20
CA LEU A 91 19.22 19.34 13.14
C LEU A 91 20.10 18.68 14.20
N GLU A 92 19.52 17.75 14.94
CA GLU A 92 20.20 16.97 15.98
C GLU A 92 20.10 15.47 15.67
N PHE A 93 21.21 14.74 15.92
CA PHE A 93 21.28 13.30 15.65
C PHE A 93 21.58 12.50 16.93
N SER A 94 21.15 11.22 16.95
CA SER A 94 21.18 10.33 18.11
C SER A 94 22.58 10.13 18.74
N ASN A 95 23.64 10.27 17.95
CA ASN A 95 25.03 10.15 18.40
C ASN A 95 25.68 11.49 18.72
N GLY A 96 24.89 12.55 18.90
CA GLY A 96 25.37 13.88 19.30
C GLY A 96 25.97 14.71 18.15
N PHE A 97 25.80 14.29 16.91
CA PHE A 97 26.08 15.16 15.76
C PHE A 97 24.97 16.20 15.62
N SER A 98 25.35 17.36 15.09
CA SER A 98 24.40 18.46 14.89
C SER A 98 24.81 19.32 13.69
N VAL A 99 23.78 19.92 13.06
CA VAL A 99 23.95 20.89 11.97
C VAL A 99 23.07 22.09 12.27
N TYR A 100 23.66 23.28 12.16
CA TYR A 100 23.01 24.57 12.39
C TYR A 100 23.20 25.43 11.14
N GLU A 101 22.11 25.89 10.58
CA GLU A 101 22.11 26.80 9.42
C GLU A 101 21.29 28.05 9.70
N GLY A 102 21.84 29.21 9.36
CA GLY A 102 21.15 30.50 9.45
C GLY A 102 21.35 31.29 8.17
N GLN A 103 20.26 31.88 7.64
CA GLN A 103 20.29 32.85 6.56
C GLN A 103 19.58 34.11 7.04
N PHE A 104 20.20 35.24 6.82
CA PHE A 104 19.76 36.52 7.34
C PHE A 104 19.61 37.54 6.19
N SER A 105 18.61 38.40 6.26
CA SER A 105 18.37 39.42 5.24
C SER A 105 19.40 40.57 5.26
N LYS A 106 20.15 40.70 6.35
CA LYS A 106 21.21 41.70 6.57
C LYS A 106 22.31 41.12 7.47
N GLN A 107 23.46 41.80 7.53
CA GLN A 107 24.57 41.43 8.40
C GLN A 107 24.18 41.49 9.88
N LYS A 108 24.82 40.68 10.73
CA LYS A 108 24.49 40.56 12.16
C LYS A 108 24.54 41.92 12.87
N ASN A 109 25.57 42.76 12.62
CA ASN A 109 25.74 44.08 13.22
C ASN A 109 24.62 45.08 12.87
N GLN A 110 23.75 44.77 11.90
CA GLN A 110 22.63 45.60 11.49
C GLN A 110 21.30 45.18 12.15
N TYR A 111 21.33 44.16 13.03
CA TYR A 111 20.14 43.71 13.76
C TYR A 111 20.01 44.46 15.08
N GLU A 112 18.77 44.86 15.39
CA GLU A 112 18.34 45.38 16.66
C GLU A 112 17.39 44.38 17.33
N PRO A 113 17.26 44.37 18.69
CA PRO A 113 16.30 43.54 19.37
C PRO A 113 14.86 43.73 18.87
N PRO A 114 14.04 42.66 18.76
CA PRO A 114 14.37 41.30 19.12
C PRO A 114 15.24 40.62 18.07
N PHE A 115 16.28 39.94 18.54
CA PHE A 115 17.19 39.18 17.67
C PHE A 115 16.54 37.93 17.08
N PRO A 116 17.09 37.40 15.97
CA PRO A 116 16.63 36.14 15.39
C PRO A 116 16.61 34.99 16.42
N ASN A 117 15.54 34.17 16.40
CA ASN A 117 15.44 32.97 17.23
C ASN A 117 16.31 31.85 16.64
N TYR A 118 17.60 31.94 16.92
CA TYR A 118 18.62 31.00 16.45
C TYR A 118 19.55 30.66 17.60
N SER A 119 19.71 29.37 17.91
CA SER A 119 20.50 28.90 19.06
C SER A 119 21.98 29.30 18.97
N LYS A 120 22.49 29.47 17.74
CA LYS A 120 23.87 29.85 17.45
C LYS A 120 24.04 31.34 17.08
N TRP A 121 23.09 32.19 17.44
CA TRP A 121 23.16 33.62 17.10
C TRP A 121 24.45 34.31 17.54
N ASN A 122 24.96 33.98 18.72
CA ASN A 122 26.21 34.55 19.26
C ASN A 122 27.43 34.13 18.44
N GLU A 123 27.40 32.98 17.77
CA GLU A 123 28.50 32.46 16.95
C GLU A 123 28.53 33.06 15.52
N VAL A 124 27.45 33.74 15.09
CA VAL A 124 27.39 34.42 13.79
C VAL A 124 28.40 35.56 13.76
N PRO A 125 29.31 35.65 12.74
CA PRO A 125 30.21 36.78 12.60
C PRO A 125 29.47 38.10 12.37
N GLU A 126 30.01 39.19 12.89
CA GLU A 126 29.33 40.50 12.89
C GLU A 126 29.08 41.07 11.47
N ASP A 127 29.94 40.73 10.51
CA ASP A 127 29.91 41.18 9.12
C ASP A 127 29.27 40.20 8.15
N GLU A 128 28.70 39.07 8.66
CA GLU A 128 28.07 38.06 7.81
C GLU A 128 26.54 38.07 7.90
N ALA A 129 25.90 37.66 6.82
CA ALA A 129 24.45 37.46 6.68
C ALA A 129 24.08 35.98 6.56
N SER A 130 25.00 35.07 6.90
CA SER A 130 24.76 33.63 6.92
C SER A 130 25.62 32.97 7.97
N HIS A 131 25.17 31.82 8.45
CA HIS A 131 25.92 31.00 9.39
C HIS A 131 25.73 29.52 9.10
N TYR A 132 26.80 28.77 9.18
CA TYR A 132 26.77 27.32 9.12
C TYR A 132 27.75 26.72 10.13
N SER A 133 27.26 25.83 10.96
CA SER A 133 28.08 25.18 11.98
C SER A 133 27.71 23.71 12.11
N THR A 134 28.73 22.88 12.25
CA THR A 134 28.59 21.45 12.50
C THR A 134 29.78 20.94 13.29
N ASN A 135 29.58 19.89 14.08
CA ASN A 135 30.62 19.22 14.85
C ASN A 135 31.20 17.97 14.15
N PHE A 136 30.98 17.80 12.84
CA PHE A 136 31.46 16.64 12.08
C PHE A 136 32.98 16.51 12.09
N HIS A 137 33.71 17.64 11.94
CA HIS A 137 35.17 17.64 11.94
C HIS A 137 35.78 17.30 13.30
N GLU A 138 35.13 17.65 14.39
CA GLU A 138 35.61 17.37 15.75
C GLU A 138 35.58 15.87 16.08
N ARG A 139 34.67 15.13 15.41
CA ARG A 139 34.42 13.71 15.68
C ARG A 139 34.52 12.84 14.41
N ILE A 140 35.52 13.13 13.59
CA ILE A 140 35.68 12.56 12.23
C ILE A 140 35.76 11.02 12.22
N ASN A 141 36.38 10.41 13.22
CA ASN A 141 36.50 8.94 13.30
C ASN A 141 35.16 8.26 13.62
N GLU A 142 34.35 8.86 14.47
CA GLU A 142 33.01 8.36 14.79
C GLU A 142 32.09 8.53 13.59
N LEU A 143 32.17 9.68 12.91
CA LEU A 143 31.39 9.94 11.68
C LEU A 143 31.77 8.94 10.59
N ARG A 144 33.06 8.68 10.35
CA ARG A 144 33.54 7.69 9.37
C ARG A 144 33.03 6.30 9.68
N LYS A 145 33.08 5.89 10.97
CA LYS A 145 32.55 4.60 11.41
C LYS A 145 31.05 4.49 11.13
N ASP A 146 30.31 5.54 11.45
CA ASP A 146 28.86 5.59 11.25
C ASP A 146 28.49 5.50 9.76
N LEU A 147 29.11 6.33 8.92
CA LEU A 147 28.86 6.35 7.47
C LEU A 147 29.23 5.02 6.79
N ASN A 148 30.25 4.31 7.28
CA ASN A 148 30.60 2.99 6.75
C ASN A 148 29.68 1.87 7.21
N SER A 149 29.02 2.01 8.36
CA SER A 149 28.19 0.97 8.96
C SER A 149 26.69 1.15 8.73
N ASN A 150 26.27 2.26 8.19
CA ASN A 150 24.86 2.62 8.01
C ASN A 150 24.60 3.17 6.60
N THR A 151 23.37 3.02 6.15
CA THR A 151 22.88 3.59 4.89
C THR A 151 22.43 5.05 5.09
N HIS A 152 22.79 5.92 4.14
CA HIS A 152 22.37 7.32 4.13
C HIS A 152 21.99 7.72 2.70
N ILE A 153 20.73 7.59 2.34
CA ILE A 153 20.24 7.76 0.96
C ILE A 153 19.05 8.73 0.90
N PHE A 154 19.01 9.48 -0.20
CA PHE A 154 17.88 10.29 -0.59
C PHE A 154 17.37 9.91 -1.99
N PHE A 155 16.08 9.72 -2.09
CA PHE A 155 15.35 9.53 -3.34
C PHE A 155 14.52 10.77 -3.64
N PRO A 156 14.89 11.59 -4.63
CA PRO A 156 14.12 12.77 -5.01
C PRO A 156 12.85 12.40 -5.80
N PRO A 157 11.88 13.34 -5.97
CA PRO A 157 10.65 13.06 -6.71
C PRO A 157 10.87 12.80 -8.20
N ASN A 158 11.97 13.30 -8.78
CA ASN A 158 12.35 13.06 -10.18
C ASN A 158 13.18 11.78 -10.39
N ARG A 159 13.04 10.79 -9.49
CA ARG A 159 13.58 9.43 -9.66
C ARG A 159 12.75 8.68 -10.69
N PHE A 160 13.29 8.42 -11.84
CA PHE A 160 12.58 7.72 -12.90
C PHE A 160 13.55 6.94 -13.78
N GLU A 161 13.27 5.65 -13.94
CA GLU A 161 13.94 4.81 -14.93
C GLU A 161 13.18 4.85 -16.25
N GLU A 162 13.84 5.20 -17.32
CA GLU A 162 13.27 5.10 -18.66
C GLU A 162 13.01 3.63 -19.01
N PRO A 163 11.73 3.23 -19.21
CA PRO A 163 11.43 1.85 -19.53
C PRO A 163 12.03 1.44 -20.87
N ALA A 164 12.26 0.14 -21.03
CA ALA A 164 12.93 -0.40 -22.22
C ALA A 164 12.21 -0.07 -23.54
N TRP A 165 10.90 0.12 -23.53
CA TRP A 165 10.10 0.47 -24.71
C TRP A 165 10.26 1.95 -25.13
N LEU A 166 10.67 2.82 -24.22
CA LEU A 166 10.91 4.23 -24.48
C LEU A 166 12.39 4.49 -24.84
N ASN A 167 13.30 3.73 -24.26
CA ASN A 167 14.74 3.84 -24.48
C ASN A 167 15.31 2.50 -24.95
N GLU A 168 15.54 2.36 -26.27
CA GLU A 168 16.07 1.13 -26.87
C GLU A 168 17.44 0.74 -26.29
N LEU A 169 18.23 1.72 -25.83
CA LEU A 169 19.51 1.44 -25.18
C LEU A 169 19.36 0.60 -23.93
N ASN A 170 18.25 0.75 -23.19
CA ASN A 170 17.96 -0.04 -21.99
C ASN A 170 17.70 -1.51 -22.32
N LEU A 171 17.18 -1.83 -23.51
CA LEU A 171 17.08 -3.22 -23.99
C LEU A 171 18.44 -3.82 -24.35
N ARG A 172 19.36 -3.00 -24.85
CA ARG A 172 20.69 -3.41 -25.32
C ARG A 172 21.75 -3.31 -24.24
N ASN A 173 21.46 -2.66 -23.13
CA ASN A 173 22.39 -2.56 -22.00
C ASN A 173 22.70 -3.94 -21.45
N LYS A 174 24.00 -4.28 -21.46
CA LYS A 174 24.52 -5.49 -20.85
C LYS A 174 24.90 -5.17 -19.41
N ALA A 175 24.54 -6.03 -18.49
CA ALA A 175 25.13 -5.98 -17.17
C ALA A 175 26.64 -6.25 -17.28
N ASN A 176 27.41 -5.46 -16.57
CA ASN A 176 28.87 -5.60 -16.46
C ASN A 176 29.20 -5.82 -14.98
N TYR A 177 30.45 -6.19 -14.69
CA TYR A 177 30.91 -6.13 -13.32
C TYR A 177 30.93 -4.70 -12.82
N ALA A 178 30.62 -4.50 -11.53
CA ALA A 178 30.62 -3.18 -10.93
C ALA A 178 32.02 -2.55 -11.01
N SER A 179 32.07 -1.29 -11.45
CA SER A 179 33.34 -0.55 -11.52
C SER A 179 33.45 0.36 -10.30
N LEU A 180 33.97 -0.19 -9.21
CA LEU A 180 34.21 0.55 -7.99
C LEU A 180 35.59 1.21 -8.00
N LYS A 181 35.67 2.44 -7.51
CA LYS A 181 36.95 3.14 -7.35
C LYS A 181 37.59 2.76 -6.02
N ASN A 182 38.68 2.04 -6.06
CA ASN A 182 39.40 1.55 -4.88
C ASN A 182 40.38 2.60 -4.31
N TYR A 183 39.88 3.80 -4.00
CA TYR A 183 40.62 4.82 -3.27
C TYR A 183 40.12 4.89 -1.83
N SER A 184 41.01 5.07 -0.87
CA SER A 184 40.67 5.07 0.57
C SER A 184 39.71 6.17 1.01
N ASN A 185 39.56 7.21 0.20
CA ASN A 185 38.67 8.36 0.42
C ASN A 185 37.45 8.38 -0.49
N TYR A 186 37.13 7.26 -1.18
CA TYR A 186 35.95 7.09 -1.99
C TYR A 186 34.98 6.09 -1.31
N SER A 187 33.73 6.46 -1.21
CA SER A 187 32.68 5.57 -0.67
C SER A 187 32.06 4.68 -1.74
N ASN A 188 32.00 5.12 -2.99
CA ASN A 188 31.16 4.59 -4.08
C ASN A 188 29.66 4.52 -3.73
N ARG A 189 29.23 5.33 -2.77
CA ARG A 189 27.89 5.33 -2.17
C ARG A 189 27.29 6.75 -2.26
N PRO A 190 26.68 7.11 -3.40
CA PRO A 190 26.05 8.42 -3.53
C PRO A 190 24.88 8.56 -2.55
N VAL A 191 24.76 9.74 -1.94
CA VAL A 191 23.59 10.04 -1.08
C VAL A 191 22.35 10.23 -1.93
N ILE A 192 22.43 10.79 -3.12
CA ILE A 192 21.29 11.07 -4.00
C ILE A 192 21.17 10.00 -5.08
N ILE A 193 20.01 9.31 -5.11
CA ILE A 193 19.73 8.23 -6.07
C ILE A 193 18.61 8.66 -7.03
N TYR A 194 18.91 8.71 -8.33
CA TYR A 194 17.93 9.07 -9.37
C TYR A 194 17.44 7.87 -10.18
N ALA A 195 18.36 7.16 -10.86
CA ALA A 195 18.09 6.07 -11.80
C ALA A 195 19.14 4.95 -11.61
N PRO A 196 18.98 4.10 -10.58
CA PRO A 196 20.01 3.15 -10.15
C PRO A 196 20.01 1.82 -10.91
N MET A 197 19.03 1.53 -11.78
CA MET A 197 18.78 0.20 -12.36
C MET A 197 20.02 -0.42 -13.01
N ARG A 198 20.84 0.40 -13.70
CA ARG A 198 22.08 -0.10 -14.31
C ARG A 198 23.08 -0.56 -13.25
N ASP A 199 23.28 0.25 -12.22
CA ASP A 199 24.21 -0.07 -11.14
C ASP A 199 23.74 -1.25 -10.32
N LEU A 200 22.42 -1.37 -10.12
CA LEU A 200 21.78 -2.52 -9.48
C LEU A 200 21.98 -3.81 -10.30
N GLN A 201 21.81 -3.74 -11.62
CA GLN A 201 22.09 -4.91 -12.47
C GLN A 201 23.55 -5.36 -12.40
N ASN A 202 24.48 -4.41 -12.39
CA ASN A 202 25.92 -4.70 -12.31
C ASN A 202 26.24 -5.34 -10.95
N TRP A 203 25.78 -4.75 -9.86
CA TRP A 203 25.95 -5.28 -8.51
C TRP A 203 25.32 -6.67 -8.34
N LEU A 204 24.10 -6.88 -8.84
CA LEU A 204 23.44 -8.20 -8.82
C LEU A 204 24.24 -9.24 -9.61
N LEU A 205 24.85 -8.87 -10.73
CA LEU A 205 25.71 -9.77 -11.51
C LEU A 205 26.91 -10.22 -10.68
N ASP A 206 27.55 -9.30 -9.95
CA ASP A 206 28.68 -9.61 -9.07
C ASP A 206 28.24 -10.56 -7.95
N LEU A 207 27.14 -10.28 -7.26
CA LEU A 207 26.60 -11.18 -6.23
C LEU A 207 26.25 -12.57 -6.77
N ILE A 208 25.64 -12.64 -7.96
CA ILE A 208 25.31 -13.94 -8.60
C ILE A 208 26.59 -14.70 -8.95
N TYR A 209 27.62 -14.00 -9.42
CA TYR A 209 28.90 -14.62 -9.73
C TYR A 209 29.57 -15.15 -8.45
N ASP A 210 29.70 -14.33 -7.42
CA ASP A 210 30.31 -14.70 -6.16
C ASP A 210 29.59 -15.87 -5.49
N SER A 211 28.27 -15.85 -5.43
CA SER A 211 27.47 -16.94 -4.89
C SER A 211 27.67 -18.25 -5.63
N ASN A 212 27.72 -18.23 -6.96
CA ASN A 212 27.83 -19.44 -7.78
C ASN A 212 29.26 -19.93 -7.97
N ALA A 213 30.25 -19.04 -8.05
CA ALA A 213 31.63 -19.39 -8.37
C ALA A 213 32.55 -19.47 -7.14
N LEU A 214 32.37 -18.57 -6.17
CA LEU A 214 33.27 -18.44 -5.02
C LEU A 214 32.69 -19.09 -3.74
N GLU A 215 31.39 -19.01 -3.53
CA GLU A 215 30.72 -19.46 -2.31
C GLU A 215 30.08 -20.86 -2.43
N THR A 216 30.12 -21.48 -3.63
CA THR A 216 29.61 -22.83 -3.85
C THR A 216 30.68 -23.85 -3.49
N LYS A 217 30.35 -24.78 -2.59
CA LYS A 217 31.20 -25.90 -2.17
C LYS A 217 30.49 -27.22 -2.39
N THR A 218 31.23 -28.22 -2.92
CA THR A 218 30.74 -29.59 -2.97
C THR A 218 31.05 -30.30 -1.64
N VAL A 219 30.00 -30.77 -0.97
CA VAL A 219 30.10 -31.55 0.28
C VAL A 219 29.65 -32.97 0.01
N ILE A 220 30.46 -33.95 0.44
CA ILE A 220 30.14 -35.38 0.35
C ILE A 220 29.42 -35.78 1.62
N VAL A 221 28.15 -36.22 1.50
CA VAL A 221 27.32 -36.63 2.64
C VAL A 221 27.00 -38.11 2.55
N PRO A 222 27.13 -38.87 3.66
CA PRO A 222 26.74 -40.29 3.71
C PRO A 222 25.24 -40.46 3.43
N VAL A 223 24.87 -41.37 2.54
CA VAL A 223 23.48 -41.57 2.10
C VAL A 223 22.57 -42.07 3.22
N ASN A 224 23.12 -42.76 4.24
CA ASN A 224 22.37 -43.26 5.39
C ASN A 224 21.67 -42.17 6.22
N GLN A 225 22.01 -40.90 6.01
CA GLN A 225 21.34 -39.75 6.65
C GLN A 225 20.20 -39.14 5.79
N ILE A 226 20.04 -39.60 4.53
CA ILE A 226 19.12 -38.92 3.59
C ILE A 226 18.05 -39.89 3.01
N THR A 227 18.36 -41.13 2.69
CA THR A 227 17.38 -42.12 2.16
C THR A 227 17.93 -43.57 2.25
N GLY A 228 17.06 -44.51 2.56
CA GLY A 228 17.38 -45.93 2.80
C GLY A 228 17.73 -46.79 1.58
N ASN A 229 18.35 -46.32 0.50
CA ASN A 229 18.76 -47.11 -0.65
C ASN A 229 20.27 -47.39 -0.67
N GLN A 230 20.64 -48.67 -0.74
CA GLN A 230 21.97 -49.22 -0.52
C GLN A 230 22.98 -49.07 -1.67
N GLU A 231 22.67 -48.43 -2.80
CA GLU A 231 23.55 -48.55 -3.99
C GLU A 231 24.63 -47.46 -4.15
N ARG A 232 24.59 -46.37 -3.36
CA ARG A 232 25.69 -45.37 -3.33
C ARG A 232 25.89 -44.88 -1.90
N PRO A 233 27.03 -45.13 -1.26
CA PRO A 233 27.28 -44.79 0.14
C PRO A 233 27.44 -43.29 0.39
N PHE A 234 27.63 -42.47 -0.67
CA PHE A 234 27.83 -41.01 -0.57
C PHE A 234 27.09 -40.29 -1.67
N LYS A 235 26.56 -39.13 -1.36
CA LYS A 235 25.95 -38.18 -2.31
C LYS A 235 26.73 -36.88 -2.27
N GLU A 236 27.06 -36.36 -3.44
CA GLU A 236 27.59 -34.99 -3.58
C GLU A 236 26.44 -33.97 -3.47
N LEU A 237 26.56 -33.05 -2.53
CA LEU A 237 25.65 -31.90 -2.39
C LEU A 237 26.44 -30.64 -2.66
N MET A 238 25.91 -29.78 -3.53
CA MET A 238 26.40 -28.42 -3.71
C MET A 238 25.75 -27.55 -2.67
N ILE A 239 26.54 -26.94 -1.80
CA ILE A 239 26.07 -26.02 -0.76
C ILE A 239 26.60 -24.64 -1.11
N GLN A 240 25.71 -23.67 -1.16
CA GLN A 240 26.04 -22.25 -1.31
C GLN A 240 25.97 -21.58 0.08
N ASN A 241 27.09 -21.08 0.55
CA ASN A 241 27.18 -20.41 1.83
C ASN A 241 28.27 -19.34 1.80
N GLY A 242 27.86 -18.08 1.92
CA GLY A 242 28.73 -16.91 1.95
C GLY A 242 27.93 -15.63 2.00
N HIS A 243 28.63 -14.51 1.92
CA HIS A 243 28.05 -13.17 2.05
C HIS A 243 27.09 -12.87 0.89
N ALA A 244 27.53 -13.05 -0.36
CA ALA A 244 26.72 -12.82 -1.55
C ALA A 244 25.46 -13.70 -1.56
N THR A 245 25.60 -14.98 -1.15
CA THR A 245 24.48 -15.92 -1.02
C THR A 245 23.46 -15.43 0.01
N SER A 246 23.91 -14.89 1.15
CA SER A 246 23.02 -14.35 2.20
C SER A 246 22.25 -13.13 1.70
N ILE A 247 22.91 -12.21 1.01
CA ILE A 247 22.28 -11.04 0.39
C ILE A 247 21.22 -11.48 -0.63
N LEU A 248 21.56 -12.39 -1.55
CA LEU A 248 20.62 -12.90 -2.56
C LEU A 248 19.38 -13.58 -1.94
N ARG A 249 19.56 -14.29 -0.80
CA ARG A 249 18.43 -14.85 -0.04
C ARG A 249 17.54 -13.76 0.54
N SER A 250 18.12 -12.74 1.16
CA SER A 250 17.40 -11.60 1.72
C SER A 250 16.63 -10.84 0.63
N ILE A 251 17.26 -10.58 -0.52
CA ILE A 251 16.61 -9.98 -1.69
C ILE A 251 15.44 -10.87 -2.18
N SER A 252 15.58 -12.19 -2.14
CA SER A 252 14.51 -13.10 -2.56
C SER A 252 13.25 -12.95 -1.70
N VAL A 253 13.36 -12.65 -0.40
CA VAL A 253 12.21 -12.37 0.48
C VAL A 253 11.47 -11.11 0.01
N PHE A 254 12.21 -10.06 -0.29
CA PHE A 254 11.66 -8.81 -0.84
C PHE A 254 10.96 -9.04 -2.18
N LEU A 255 11.63 -9.71 -3.13
CA LEU A 255 11.09 -9.93 -4.48
C LEU A 255 9.84 -10.80 -4.50
N LYS A 256 9.74 -11.80 -3.62
CA LYS A 256 8.51 -12.59 -3.46
C LYS A 256 7.34 -11.72 -3.07
N LYS A 257 7.53 -10.80 -2.13
CA LYS A 257 6.50 -9.82 -1.74
C LYS A 257 6.17 -8.87 -2.89
N LEU A 258 7.18 -8.34 -3.57
CA LEU A 258 7.00 -7.42 -4.71
C LEU A 258 6.18 -8.04 -5.85
N PHE A 259 6.39 -9.33 -6.15
CA PHE A 259 5.66 -10.03 -7.22
C PHE A 259 4.41 -10.78 -6.73
N GLY A 260 4.12 -10.78 -5.42
CA GLY A 260 3.00 -11.50 -4.83
C GLY A 260 3.03 -13.00 -5.13
N LYS A 261 4.23 -13.62 -5.09
CA LYS A 261 4.44 -15.03 -5.44
C LYS A 261 5.31 -15.74 -4.42
N ASP A 262 4.76 -16.81 -3.85
CA ASP A 262 5.48 -17.74 -2.99
C ASP A 262 6.01 -18.87 -3.86
N GLY A 263 7.32 -18.93 -4.04
CA GLY A 263 7.95 -19.96 -4.86
C GLY A 263 9.48 -19.93 -4.75
N ASN A 264 10.15 -20.83 -5.45
CA ASN A 264 11.61 -20.84 -5.51
C ASN A 264 12.09 -19.80 -6.50
N LEU A 265 12.63 -18.68 -5.98
CA LEU A 265 13.19 -17.61 -6.80
C LEU A 265 14.57 -18.00 -7.32
N GLN A 266 14.81 -17.82 -8.60
CA GLN A 266 16.05 -18.09 -9.29
C GLN A 266 16.45 -16.87 -10.14
N TRP A 267 17.75 -16.58 -10.13
CA TRP A 267 18.31 -15.55 -10.97
C TRP A 267 18.64 -16.10 -12.35
N SER A 268 18.34 -15.35 -13.39
CA SER A 268 18.68 -15.68 -14.76
C SER A 268 19.68 -14.65 -15.29
N VAL A 269 20.84 -15.14 -15.73
CA VAL A 269 21.82 -14.29 -16.41
C VAL A 269 21.84 -14.65 -17.87
N GLY A 270 21.55 -13.69 -18.73
CA GLY A 270 21.60 -13.87 -20.18
C GLY A 270 22.98 -14.29 -20.69
N ARG A 271 23.03 -14.90 -21.88
CA ARG A 271 24.29 -15.29 -22.52
C ARG A 271 25.22 -14.07 -22.64
N ARG A 272 26.54 -14.31 -22.68
CA ARG A 272 27.59 -13.24 -22.70
C ARG A 272 27.39 -12.13 -23.76
N ASN A 273 26.64 -12.40 -24.84
CA ASN A 273 26.32 -11.41 -25.86
C ASN A 273 25.12 -10.51 -25.49
N VAL A 274 24.26 -10.95 -24.58
CA VAL A 274 23.10 -10.20 -24.08
C VAL A 274 23.27 -9.77 -22.63
N ARG A 275 23.70 -10.69 -21.76
CA ARG A 275 24.02 -10.52 -20.33
C ARG A 275 23.06 -9.57 -19.59
N SER A 276 21.78 -9.90 -19.62
CA SER A 276 20.76 -9.23 -18.83
C SER A 276 20.48 -10.01 -17.55
N VAL A 277 20.20 -9.33 -16.45
CA VAL A 277 19.75 -9.96 -15.21
C VAL A 277 18.24 -10.08 -15.26
N GLY A 278 17.73 -11.30 -15.08
CA GLY A 278 16.31 -11.63 -15.06
C GLY A 278 15.95 -12.46 -13.83
N ILE A 279 14.65 -12.65 -13.64
CA ILE A 279 14.07 -13.33 -12.49
C ILE A 279 13.12 -14.44 -12.96
N LEU A 280 13.27 -15.63 -12.36
CA LEU A 280 12.33 -16.73 -12.49
C LEU A 280 11.76 -17.09 -11.11
N ILE A 281 10.53 -17.54 -11.07
CA ILE A 281 9.91 -18.16 -9.89
C ILE A 281 9.32 -19.50 -10.33
N ASP A 282 9.71 -20.60 -9.67
CA ASP A 282 9.33 -21.96 -10.02
C ASP A 282 9.56 -22.30 -11.50
N ASN A 283 10.73 -21.94 -12.02
CA ASN A 283 11.13 -22.07 -13.43
C ASN A 283 10.25 -21.29 -14.44
N LYS A 284 9.34 -20.42 -13.96
CA LYS A 284 8.57 -19.52 -14.84
C LYS A 284 9.25 -18.15 -14.87
N THR A 285 9.52 -17.65 -16.05
CA THR A 285 10.11 -16.31 -16.23
C THR A 285 9.13 -15.23 -15.76
N ILE A 286 9.56 -14.42 -14.79
CA ILE A 286 8.88 -13.19 -14.38
C ILE A 286 9.33 -12.05 -15.28
N THR A 287 10.64 -11.85 -15.39
CA THR A 287 11.23 -10.91 -16.34
C THR A 287 12.57 -11.44 -16.85
N LYS A 288 12.88 -11.16 -18.11
CA LYS A 288 14.18 -11.50 -18.72
C LYS A 288 15.21 -10.41 -18.50
N ASN A 289 14.76 -9.19 -18.25
CA ASN A 289 15.58 -8.01 -18.00
C ASN A 289 14.83 -7.09 -17.02
N LEU A 290 15.51 -6.59 -15.99
CA LEU A 290 14.90 -5.72 -14.98
C LEU A 290 14.30 -4.44 -15.58
N PHE A 291 14.85 -3.90 -16.66
CA PHE A 291 14.26 -2.77 -17.40
C PHE A 291 12.91 -3.07 -18.08
N GLN A 292 12.45 -4.32 -18.09
CA GLN A 292 11.14 -4.73 -18.63
C GLN A 292 10.05 -4.82 -17.54
N LEU A 293 10.36 -4.48 -16.31
CA LEU A 293 9.36 -4.38 -15.24
C LEU A 293 8.39 -3.24 -15.51
N SER A 294 7.19 -3.33 -14.92
CA SER A 294 6.26 -2.20 -14.92
C SER A 294 6.86 -1.02 -14.13
N THR A 295 6.47 0.20 -14.47
CA THR A 295 7.03 1.41 -13.83
C THR A 295 6.96 1.34 -12.30
N GLY A 296 5.81 0.95 -11.73
CA GLY A 296 5.67 0.83 -10.28
C GLY A 296 6.57 -0.26 -9.67
N GLN A 297 6.72 -1.41 -10.34
CA GLN A 297 7.63 -2.47 -9.88
C GLN A 297 9.09 -2.03 -9.97
N ALA A 298 9.48 -1.32 -11.05
CA ALA A 298 10.83 -0.80 -11.22
C ALA A 298 11.17 0.20 -10.11
N ILE A 299 10.29 1.16 -9.82
CA ILE A 299 10.49 2.17 -8.76
C ILE A 299 10.66 1.51 -7.38
N LEU A 300 9.83 0.53 -7.03
CA LEU A 300 9.96 -0.18 -5.76
C LEU A 300 11.25 -1.02 -5.71
N LEU A 301 11.60 -1.68 -6.81
CA LEU A 301 12.84 -2.43 -6.92
C LEU A 301 14.05 -1.50 -6.76
N ASP A 302 14.07 -0.39 -7.46
CA ASP A 302 15.15 0.61 -7.41
C ASP A 302 15.33 1.16 -5.99
N LEU A 303 14.23 1.52 -5.32
CA LEU A 303 14.26 2.05 -3.97
C LEU A 303 14.84 1.04 -2.98
N PHE A 304 14.26 -0.14 -2.89
CA PHE A 304 14.64 -1.10 -1.84
C PHE A 304 15.94 -1.83 -2.13
N LEU A 305 16.27 -2.15 -3.39
CA LEU A 305 17.58 -2.74 -3.71
C LEU A 305 18.72 -1.74 -3.58
N SER A 306 18.49 -0.44 -3.81
CA SER A 306 19.51 0.58 -3.56
C SER A 306 19.87 0.66 -2.07
N ILE A 307 18.90 0.49 -1.18
CA ILE A 307 19.15 0.42 0.27
C ILE A 307 20.05 -0.78 0.60
N VAL A 308 19.74 -1.96 0.05
CA VAL A 308 20.54 -3.18 0.29
C VAL A 308 21.94 -3.02 -0.29
N ARG A 309 22.06 -2.51 -1.52
CA ARG A 309 23.35 -2.27 -2.20
C ARG A 309 24.21 -1.26 -1.43
N ASP A 310 23.63 -0.16 -0.99
CA ASP A 310 24.36 0.86 -0.26
C ASP A 310 24.93 0.32 1.04
N PHE A 311 24.15 -0.46 1.79
CA PHE A 311 24.59 -1.07 3.03
C PHE A 311 25.69 -2.13 2.79
N ASP A 312 25.57 -2.94 1.74
CA ASP A 312 26.57 -3.92 1.32
C ASP A 312 27.92 -3.26 0.97
N LEU A 313 27.89 -2.16 0.21
CA LEU A 313 29.10 -1.39 -0.13
C LEU A 313 29.76 -0.73 1.10
N GLY A 314 29.06 -0.60 2.20
CA GLY A 314 29.61 -0.17 3.49
C GLY A 314 30.40 -1.27 4.24
N TYR A 315 30.63 -2.43 3.62
CA TYR A 315 31.31 -3.59 4.21
C TYR A 315 30.61 -4.16 5.44
N SER A 316 29.30 -3.98 5.54
CA SER A 316 28.49 -4.51 6.62
C SER A 316 27.92 -5.88 6.27
N ASN A 317 27.90 -6.82 7.22
CA ASN A 317 27.32 -8.14 6.99
C ASN A 317 25.80 -8.07 6.94
N ILE A 318 25.20 -8.62 5.90
CA ILE A 318 23.75 -8.76 5.74
C ILE A 318 23.39 -10.24 5.85
N ASN A 319 22.71 -10.62 6.92
CA ASN A 319 22.08 -11.95 7.03
C ASN A 319 20.60 -11.85 6.69
N GLU A 320 19.94 -10.79 7.13
CA GLU A 320 18.53 -10.48 6.90
C GLU A 320 18.36 -8.99 6.58
N LEU A 321 17.24 -8.63 5.93
CA LEU A 321 16.92 -7.22 5.65
C LEU A 321 16.77 -6.38 6.93
N SER A 322 16.39 -7.01 8.02
CA SER A 322 16.28 -6.40 9.35
C SER A 322 17.63 -5.98 9.96
N ASP A 323 18.75 -6.41 9.41
CA ASP A 323 20.09 -5.97 9.84
C ASP A 323 20.44 -4.58 9.33
N ILE A 324 19.84 -4.18 8.21
CA ILE A 324 20.15 -2.94 7.51
C ILE A 324 19.65 -1.75 8.32
N SER A 325 20.56 -0.80 8.59
CA SER A 325 20.30 0.37 9.44
C SER A 325 20.75 1.66 8.77
N GLY A 326 20.20 2.80 9.19
CA GLY A 326 20.57 4.12 8.68
C GLY A 326 19.38 5.04 8.44
N ILE A 327 19.57 6.08 7.62
CA ILE A 327 18.55 7.08 7.26
C ILE A 327 18.25 6.97 5.78
N VAL A 328 16.98 6.82 5.44
CA VAL A 328 16.49 6.84 4.06
C VAL A 328 15.43 7.91 3.93
N VAL A 329 15.70 8.92 3.13
CA VAL A 329 14.78 10.01 2.83
C VAL A 329 14.15 9.77 1.46
N VAL A 330 12.82 9.80 1.38
CA VAL A 330 12.10 9.64 0.10
C VAL A 330 11.08 10.76 -0.06
N ASP A 331 11.29 11.60 -1.05
CA ASP A 331 10.32 12.64 -1.39
C ASP A 331 9.27 12.07 -2.35
N GLU A 332 7.97 12.31 -2.06
CA GLU A 332 6.82 11.78 -2.81
C GLU A 332 6.89 10.24 -3.02
N ILE A 333 6.89 9.48 -1.92
CA ILE A 333 7.10 8.03 -1.97
C ILE A 333 6.06 7.27 -2.81
N ASP A 334 4.84 7.80 -2.88
CA ASP A 334 3.69 7.25 -3.61
C ASP A 334 3.71 7.52 -5.12
N LEU A 335 4.66 8.31 -5.62
CA LEU A 335 4.71 8.73 -7.01
C LEU A 335 4.82 7.52 -7.96
N HIS A 336 3.98 7.52 -9.01
CA HIS A 336 3.89 6.47 -10.04
C HIS A 336 3.50 5.07 -9.53
N LEU A 337 3.04 4.94 -8.29
CA LEU A 337 2.56 3.68 -7.75
C LEU A 337 1.04 3.52 -7.93
N HIS A 338 0.62 2.32 -8.32
CA HIS A 338 -0.81 1.95 -8.31
C HIS A 338 -1.36 1.96 -6.88
N THR A 339 -2.66 2.21 -6.73
CA THR A 339 -3.35 2.30 -5.44
C THR A 339 -3.11 1.10 -4.52
N ASP A 340 -3.12 -0.12 -5.06
CA ASP A 340 -2.87 -1.35 -4.30
C ASP A 340 -1.41 -1.41 -3.79
N PHE A 341 -0.47 -0.87 -4.59
CA PHE A 341 0.93 -0.78 -4.18
C PHE A 341 1.11 0.25 -3.06
N GLN A 342 0.39 1.37 -3.13
CA GLN A 342 0.41 2.38 -2.07
C GLN A 342 -0.19 1.86 -0.76
N HIS A 343 -1.34 1.17 -0.83
CA HIS A 343 -2.08 0.71 0.33
C HIS A 343 -1.48 -0.55 1.00
N ASP A 344 -1.16 -1.59 0.23
CA ASP A 344 -0.80 -2.89 0.81
C ASP A 344 0.70 -3.21 0.68
N LEU A 345 1.29 -2.99 -0.50
CA LEU A 345 2.64 -3.46 -0.77
C LEU A 345 3.71 -2.57 -0.14
N LEU A 346 3.67 -1.26 -0.38
CA LEU A 346 4.70 -0.31 0.07
C LEU A 346 4.88 -0.31 1.60
N PRO A 347 3.82 -0.23 2.43
CA PRO A 347 3.96 -0.36 3.89
C PRO A 347 4.59 -1.69 4.31
N THR A 348 4.20 -2.80 3.65
CA THR A 348 4.78 -4.13 3.92
C THR A 348 6.27 -4.19 3.59
N LEU A 349 6.71 -3.52 2.51
CA LEU A 349 8.13 -3.46 2.14
C LEU A 349 8.94 -2.60 3.11
N ILE A 350 8.41 -1.46 3.56
CA ILE A 350 9.02 -0.61 4.59
C ILE A 350 9.21 -1.42 5.89
N HIS A 351 8.24 -2.23 6.26
CA HIS A 351 8.29 -3.06 7.48
C HIS A 351 9.42 -4.11 7.47
N LEU A 352 9.97 -4.47 6.30
CA LEU A 352 11.13 -5.37 6.22
C LEU A 352 12.43 -4.76 6.76
N PHE A 353 12.48 -3.44 6.97
CA PHE A 353 13.68 -2.69 7.34
C PHE A 353 13.48 -1.93 8.68
N PRO A 354 13.29 -2.62 9.80
CA PRO A 354 12.91 -1.99 11.08
C PRO A 354 13.98 -1.06 11.68
N LYS A 355 15.24 -1.19 11.25
CA LYS A 355 16.35 -0.32 11.71
C LYS A 355 16.66 0.82 10.74
N ILE A 356 15.90 0.97 9.67
CA ILE A 356 15.99 2.14 8.79
C ILE A 356 15.06 3.22 9.32
N GLN A 357 15.58 4.42 9.52
CA GLN A 357 14.79 5.61 9.74
C GLN A 357 14.28 6.13 8.40
N PHE A 358 13.07 5.73 8.04
CA PHE A 358 12.40 6.26 6.86
C PHE A 358 11.85 7.65 7.15
N ILE A 359 12.26 8.64 6.36
CA ILE A 359 11.76 10.01 6.39
C ILE A 359 11.09 10.25 5.05
N LEU A 360 9.77 10.29 5.06
CA LEU A 360 8.94 10.17 3.86
C LEU A 360 8.09 11.43 3.67
N THR A 361 7.82 11.79 2.41
CA THR A 361 6.72 12.71 2.10
C THR A 361 5.69 12.00 1.22
N THR A 362 4.43 12.35 1.36
CA THR A 362 3.35 11.78 0.56
C THR A 362 2.18 12.74 0.40
N HIS A 363 1.39 12.53 -0.64
CA HIS A 363 0.07 13.09 -0.86
C HIS A 363 -1.03 12.02 -0.86
N SER A 364 -0.68 10.73 -0.68
CA SER A 364 -1.61 9.62 -0.79
C SER A 364 -2.28 9.28 0.54
N PRO A 365 -3.59 9.49 0.69
CA PRO A 365 -4.34 8.98 1.84
C PRO A 365 -4.28 7.45 1.94
N LEU A 366 -4.23 6.74 0.80
CA LEU A 366 -4.18 5.29 0.76
C LEU A 366 -2.89 4.73 1.34
N PHE A 367 -1.76 5.40 1.09
CA PHE A 367 -0.49 5.04 1.70
C PHE A 367 -0.54 5.20 3.23
N LEU A 368 -1.13 6.30 3.73
CA LEU A 368 -1.27 6.55 5.16
C LEU A 368 -2.12 5.48 5.86
N ILE A 369 -3.26 5.11 5.26
CA ILE A 369 -4.13 4.04 5.74
C ILE A 369 -3.38 2.70 5.74
N GLY A 370 -2.61 2.41 4.68
CA GLY A 370 -1.77 1.22 4.61
C GLY A 370 -0.68 1.18 5.68
N MET A 371 -0.08 2.33 5.99
CA MET A 371 0.89 2.45 7.09
C MET A 371 0.24 2.16 8.44
N GLU A 372 -0.94 2.70 8.71
CA GLU A 372 -1.66 2.43 9.96
C GLU A 372 -2.04 0.95 10.10
N LYS A 373 -2.49 0.32 9.01
CA LYS A 373 -2.79 -1.12 8.97
C LYS A 373 -1.56 -1.99 9.28
N THR A 374 -0.38 -1.58 8.81
CA THR A 374 0.85 -2.37 8.91
C THR A 374 1.62 -2.10 10.20
N PHE A 375 1.69 -0.84 10.65
CA PHE A 375 2.51 -0.39 11.76
C PHE A 375 1.71 -0.05 13.03
N THR A 376 0.37 -0.03 12.95
CA THR A 376 -0.54 0.58 13.96
C THR A 376 -0.34 2.08 14.09
N SER A 377 -1.25 2.78 14.77
CA SER A 377 -1.16 4.24 14.98
C SER A 377 0.09 4.68 15.74
N GLU A 378 0.62 3.81 16.60
CA GLU A 378 1.84 4.10 17.39
C GLU A 378 3.14 3.69 16.71
N GLY A 379 3.11 2.90 15.64
CA GLY A 379 4.29 2.33 14.99
C GLY A 379 5.00 3.27 14.01
N PHE A 380 4.43 4.43 13.70
CA PHE A 380 5.03 5.47 12.87
C PHE A 380 4.61 6.86 13.37
N GLN A 381 5.19 7.92 12.80
CA GLN A 381 4.89 9.31 13.17
C GLN A 381 4.38 10.06 11.94
N LEU A 382 3.22 10.70 12.05
CA LEU A 382 2.61 11.50 10.98
C LEU A 382 2.63 12.98 11.37
N VAL A 383 3.28 13.82 10.57
CA VAL A 383 3.49 15.25 10.87
C VAL A 383 2.95 16.12 9.75
N GLU A 384 2.04 17.02 10.09
CA GLU A 384 1.45 17.98 9.17
C GLU A 384 2.32 19.26 9.06
N LEU A 385 2.76 19.57 7.83
CA LEU A 385 3.44 20.81 7.50
C LEU A 385 2.43 21.82 6.88
N PRO A 386 2.61 23.14 7.07
CA PRO A 386 3.78 23.81 7.61
C PRO A 386 3.86 23.92 9.13
N TYR A 387 2.91 23.36 9.89
CA TYR A 387 2.76 23.60 11.32
C TYR A 387 3.70 22.74 12.19
N GLY A 388 4.28 21.69 11.66
CA GLY A 388 5.11 20.74 12.41
C GLY A 388 4.34 19.97 13.49
N LYS A 389 3.02 19.83 13.33
CA LYS A 389 2.15 19.16 14.31
C LYS A 389 1.95 17.70 13.96
N GLU A 390 2.02 16.84 14.97
CA GLU A 390 1.63 15.45 14.82
C GLU A 390 0.11 15.34 14.66
N ILE A 391 -0.33 14.49 13.74
CA ILE A 391 -1.74 14.23 13.44
C ILE A 391 -2.00 12.73 13.35
N GLU A 392 -3.27 12.34 13.43
CA GLU A 392 -3.72 10.95 13.34
C GLU A 392 -4.29 10.63 11.95
N VAL A 393 -4.21 9.37 11.55
CA VAL A 393 -4.68 8.88 10.24
C VAL A 393 -6.21 8.84 10.15
N GLU A 394 -6.93 8.82 11.27
CA GLU A 394 -8.41 8.81 11.31
C GLU A 394 -9.06 9.90 10.44
N ARG A 395 -8.37 11.01 10.19
CA ARG A 395 -8.80 12.06 9.25
C ARG A 395 -9.04 11.56 7.82
N PHE A 396 -8.51 10.39 7.48
CA PHE A 396 -8.58 9.80 6.14
C PHE A 396 -9.53 8.59 6.05
N SER A 397 -10.30 8.29 7.11
CA SER A 397 -11.21 7.12 7.18
C SER A 397 -12.25 7.07 6.06
N GLU A 398 -12.71 8.22 5.56
CA GLU A 398 -13.62 8.29 4.42
C GLU A 398 -12.99 7.73 3.13
N PHE A 399 -11.69 7.94 2.94
CA PHE A 399 -10.95 7.39 1.79
C PHE A 399 -10.81 5.87 1.90
N GLU A 400 -10.68 5.32 3.11
CA GLU A 400 -10.65 3.88 3.33
C GLU A 400 -11.98 3.23 2.95
N ALA A 401 -13.10 3.82 3.36
CA ALA A 401 -14.43 3.34 3.00
C ALA A 401 -14.64 3.35 1.47
N ALA A 402 -14.24 4.44 0.81
CA ALA A 402 -14.30 4.56 -0.65
C ALA A 402 -13.40 3.53 -1.36
N TYR A 403 -12.19 3.29 -0.85
CA TYR A 403 -11.25 2.32 -1.39
C TYR A 403 -11.77 0.88 -1.25
N ARG A 404 -12.28 0.50 -0.09
CA ARG A 404 -12.92 -0.81 0.13
C ARG A 404 -14.05 -1.04 -0.85
N HIS A 405 -14.95 -0.06 -0.99
CA HIS A 405 -16.05 -0.14 -1.96
C HIS A 405 -15.56 -0.31 -3.41
N MET A 406 -14.46 0.36 -3.78
CA MET A 406 -13.86 0.20 -5.11
C MET A 406 -13.30 -1.21 -5.31
N CYS A 407 -12.57 -1.74 -4.33
CA CYS A 407 -12.00 -3.10 -4.38
C CYS A 407 -13.10 -4.17 -4.46
N ASP A 408 -14.15 -4.05 -3.66
CA ASP A 408 -15.29 -4.97 -3.69
C ASP A 408 -16.01 -4.93 -5.04
N SER A 409 -16.17 -3.74 -5.60
CA SER A 409 -16.74 -3.58 -6.94
C SER A 409 -15.87 -4.22 -8.04
N ALA A 410 -14.56 -4.08 -7.96
CA ALA A 410 -13.63 -4.67 -8.94
C ALA A 410 -13.61 -6.22 -8.84
N ARG A 411 -13.58 -6.76 -7.62
CA ARG A 411 -13.69 -8.21 -7.38
C ARG A 411 -15.00 -8.77 -7.93
N PHE A 412 -16.11 -8.08 -7.67
CA PHE A 412 -17.42 -8.49 -8.18
C PHE A 412 -17.44 -8.49 -9.71
N GLN A 413 -16.90 -7.48 -10.38
CA GLN A 413 -16.81 -7.46 -11.85
C GLN A 413 -15.97 -8.62 -12.41
N ALA A 414 -14.84 -8.93 -11.76
CA ALA A 414 -14.01 -10.07 -12.17
C ALA A 414 -14.73 -11.41 -11.99
N ASP A 415 -15.49 -11.60 -10.91
CA ASP A 415 -16.31 -12.80 -10.68
C ASP A 415 -17.41 -12.94 -11.73
N VAL A 416 -18.11 -11.86 -12.06
CA VAL A 416 -19.13 -11.83 -13.11
C VAL A 416 -18.54 -12.25 -14.45
N GLN A 417 -17.37 -11.72 -14.84
CA GLN A 417 -16.70 -12.09 -16.11
C GLN A 417 -16.27 -13.56 -16.11
N ALA A 418 -15.75 -14.07 -15.00
CA ALA A 418 -15.38 -15.47 -14.87
C ALA A 418 -16.59 -16.40 -15.00
N ARG A 419 -17.76 -16.01 -14.49
CA ARG A 419 -19.01 -16.77 -14.62
C ARG A 419 -19.57 -16.76 -16.04
N ILE A 420 -19.46 -15.65 -16.78
CA ILE A 420 -19.81 -15.62 -18.21
C ILE A 420 -19.02 -16.67 -19.00
N ALA A 421 -17.73 -16.81 -18.69
CA ALA A 421 -16.86 -17.74 -19.40
C ALA A 421 -17.09 -19.21 -19.01
N ASN A 422 -17.44 -19.51 -17.77
CA ASN A 422 -17.32 -20.85 -17.18
C ASN A 422 -18.65 -21.47 -16.70
N SER A 423 -19.75 -20.69 -16.54
CA SER A 423 -21.00 -21.22 -16.01
C SER A 423 -21.65 -22.21 -16.96
N LYS A 424 -22.09 -23.36 -16.41
CA LYS A 424 -22.79 -24.43 -17.12
C LYS A 424 -24.28 -24.47 -16.81
N LYS A 425 -24.74 -23.75 -15.79
CA LYS A 425 -26.14 -23.66 -15.35
C LYS A 425 -26.64 -22.22 -15.45
N PRO A 426 -27.96 -22.01 -15.60
CA PRO A 426 -28.57 -20.71 -15.38
C PRO A 426 -28.21 -20.15 -14.01
N ILE A 427 -28.07 -18.81 -13.90
CA ILE A 427 -27.69 -18.14 -12.66
C ILE A 427 -28.81 -17.23 -12.19
N ILE A 428 -29.09 -17.22 -10.88
CA ILE A 428 -29.93 -16.24 -10.23
C ILE A 428 -29.05 -15.37 -9.33
N TYR A 429 -28.97 -14.10 -9.64
CA TYR A 429 -28.35 -13.09 -8.78
C TYR A 429 -29.42 -12.50 -7.85
N LEU A 430 -29.17 -12.54 -6.54
CA LEU A 430 -30.02 -12.04 -5.46
C LEU A 430 -29.32 -10.90 -4.75
N GLU A 431 -30.04 -10.04 -4.03
CA GLU A 431 -29.47 -8.87 -3.37
C GLU A 431 -28.53 -9.24 -2.22
N GLY A 432 -28.83 -10.35 -1.50
CA GLY A 432 -28.03 -10.76 -0.34
C GLY A 432 -28.01 -12.28 -0.08
N THR A 433 -27.12 -12.69 0.81
CA THR A 433 -26.99 -14.10 1.24
C THR A 433 -28.25 -14.59 1.97
N THR A 434 -28.93 -13.73 2.75
CA THR A 434 -30.17 -14.05 3.45
C THR A 434 -31.29 -14.43 2.49
N ASP A 435 -31.35 -13.77 1.34
CA ASP A 435 -32.35 -14.05 0.31
C ASP A 435 -32.17 -15.44 -0.28
N ILE A 436 -30.89 -15.84 -0.48
CA ILE A 436 -30.52 -17.18 -0.92
C ILE A 436 -30.99 -18.23 0.08
N ASP A 437 -30.80 -18.00 1.37
CA ASP A 437 -31.16 -18.95 2.42
C ASP A 437 -32.67 -19.08 2.58
N TYR A 438 -33.40 -17.98 2.52
CA TYR A 438 -34.87 -18.00 2.51
C TYR A 438 -35.43 -18.76 1.29
N ILE A 439 -34.94 -18.50 0.09
CA ILE A 439 -35.38 -19.18 -1.14
C ILE A 439 -35.08 -20.69 -1.07
N LYS A 440 -33.89 -21.08 -0.61
CA LYS A 440 -33.54 -22.50 -0.42
C LYS A 440 -34.46 -23.19 0.59
N LYS A 441 -34.73 -22.53 1.72
CA LYS A 441 -35.62 -23.06 2.74
C LYS A 441 -37.05 -23.19 2.21
N ALA A 442 -37.56 -22.14 1.54
CA ALA A 442 -38.88 -22.16 0.89
C ALA A 442 -38.98 -23.31 -0.13
N ALA A 443 -37.98 -23.50 -0.99
CA ALA A 443 -37.93 -24.57 -1.97
C ALA A 443 -38.04 -25.96 -1.34
N ASN A 444 -37.34 -26.18 -0.23
CA ASN A 444 -37.38 -27.45 0.49
C ASN A 444 -38.76 -27.70 1.11
N ILE A 445 -39.33 -26.69 1.81
CA ILE A 445 -40.61 -26.82 2.52
C ILE A 445 -41.80 -26.94 1.53
N LEU A 446 -41.79 -26.18 0.45
CA LEU A 446 -42.85 -26.14 -0.55
C LEU A 446 -42.73 -27.25 -1.62
N GLY A 447 -41.68 -28.07 -1.56
CA GLY A 447 -41.45 -29.14 -2.55
C GLY A 447 -41.01 -28.67 -3.92
N LYS A 448 -40.49 -27.42 -4.02
CA LYS A 448 -40.01 -26.77 -5.27
C LYS A 448 -38.50 -26.88 -5.48
N LYS A 449 -37.83 -27.77 -4.75
CA LYS A 449 -36.39 -27.95 -4.82
C LYS A 449 -35.91 -28.26 -6.25
N TYR A 450 -36.69 -28.99 -7.04
CA TYR A 450 -36.35 -29.33 -8.43
C TYR A 450 -36.17 -28.10 -9.35
N ILE A 451 -36.77 -26.95 -9.01
CA ILE A 451 -36.59 -25.69 -9.73
C ILE A 451 -35.20 -25.11 -9.39
N ILE A 452 -34.92 -24.97 -8.09
CA ILE A 452 -33.69 -24.33 -7.61
C ILE A 452 -32.45 -25.15 -7.98
N ASP A 453 -32.55 -26.47 -8.00
CA ASP A 453 -31.41 -27.34 -8.38
C ASP A 453 -30.95 -27.13 -9.83
N GLN A 454 -31.75 -26.49 -10.68
CA GLN A 454 -31.40 -26.13 -12.06
C GLN A 454 -30.56 -24.85 -12.14
N PHE A 455 -30.52 -24.05 -11.08
CA PHE A 455 -29.87 -22.77 -11.05
C PHE A 455 -28.63 -22.76 -10.15
N GLU A 456 -27.71 -21.84 -10.40
CA GLU A 456 -26.70 -21.38 -9.47
C GLU A 456 -27.22 -20.10 -8.79
N LEU A 457 -27.32 -20.09 -7.47
CA LEU A 457 -27.73 -18.92 -6.69
C LEU A 457 -26.51 -18.13 -6.28
N VAL A 458 -26.45 -16.84 -6.59
CA VAL A 458 -25.31 -15.96 -6.37
C VAL A 458 -25.74 -14.71 -5.64
N ASP A 459 -25.00 -14.36 -4.59
CA ASP A 459 -25.11 -13.08 -3.90
C ASP A 459 -24.49 -11.97 -4.75
N ALA A 460 -25.27 -10.94 -5.05
CA ALA A 460 -24.80 -9.76 -5.77
C ALA A 460 -24.19 -8.69 -4.86
N VAL A 461 -24.20 -8.88 -3.54
CA VAL A 461 -23.74 -7.89 -2.55
C VAL A 461 -24.45 -6.54 -2.74
N GLY A 462 -25.78 -6.59 -2.89
CA GLY A 462 -26.68 -5.43 -2.96
C GLY A 462 -27.19 -5.08 -4.36
N CYS A 463 -28.30 -4.34 -4.39
CA CYS A 463 -29.00 -3.94 -5.62
C CYS A 463 -28.15 -3.08 -6.58
N SER A 464 -27.15 -2.36 -6.08
CA SER A 464 -26.24 -1.55 -6.91
C SER A 464 -25.45 -2.41 -7.89
N HIS A 465 -25.05 -3.60 -7.49
CA HIS A 465 -24.34 -4.55 -8.35
C HIS A 465 -25.29 -5.22 -9.36
N LEU A 466 -26.51 -5.55 -8.96
CA LEU A 466 -27.54 -6.00 -9.92
C LEU A 466 -27.77 -4.94 -11.02
N ASN A 467 -27.88 -3.67 -10.66
CA ASN A 467 -27.99 -2.59 -11.63
C ASN A 467 -26.78 -2.51 -12.56
N LYS A 468 -25.54 -2.67 -12.02
CA LYS A 468 -24.33 -2.68 -12.85
C LYS A 468 -24.31 -3.84 -13.85
N ILE A 469 -24.73 -5.06 -13.43
CA ILE A 469 -24.85 -6.20 -14.37
C ILE A 469 -25.86 -5.84 -15.46
N TRP A 470 -27.07 -5.37 -15.09
CA TRP A 470 -28.08 -5.00 -16.06
C TRP A 470 -27.59 -3.94 -17.04
N ASP A 471 -27.03 -2.84 -16.54
CA ASP A 471 -26.59 -1.70 -17.37
C ASP A 471 -25.43 -2.06 -18.28
N THR A 472 -24.55 -2.95 -17.86
CA THR A 472 -23.40 -3.42 -18.65
C THR A 472 -23.86 -4.38 -19.78
N TYR A 473 -24.77 -5.29 -19.50
CA TYR A 473 -25.07 -6.41 -20.41
C TYR A 473 -26.44 -6.31 -21.11
N LYS A 474 -27.27 -5.29 -20.87
CA LYS A 474 -28.57 -5.07 -21.54
C LYS A 474 -28.48 -4.68 -23.02
N THR A 475 -27.29 -4.33 -23.51
CA THR A 475 -27.03 -3.98 -24.91
C THR A 475 -26.44 -5.18 -25.64
N HIS A 476 -25.72 -4.99 -26.76
CA HIS A 476 -25.12 -6.06 -27.59
C HIS A 476 -24.28 -7.11 -26.84
N LEU A 477 -23.84 -6.82 -25.60
CA LEU A 477 -23.14 -7.78 -24.75
C LEU A 477 -24.06 -8.85 -24.14
N GLY A 478 -25.38 -8.66 -24.13
CA GLY A 478 -26.34 -9.67 -23.66
C GLY A 478 -26.30 -10.96 -24.49
N GLU A 479 -25.88 -10.87 -25.75
CA GLU A 479 -25.68 -12.04 -26.64
C GLU A 479 -24.46 -12.89 -26.26
N THR A 480 -23.55 -12.36 -25.47
CA THR A 480 -22.37 -13.10 -24.98
C THR A 480 -22.70 -14.04 -23.82
N ILE A 481 -23.84 -13.85 -23.15
CA ILE A 481 -24.32 -14.67 -22.04
C ILE A 481 -24.94 -15.96 -22.61
N LYS A 482 -24.25 -17.08 -22.46
CA LYS A 482 -24.66 -18.38 -23.01
C LYS A 482 -25.81 -19.03 -22.25
N GLN A 483 -25.88 -18.81 -20.95
CA GLN A 483 -26.89 -19.36 -20.05
C GLN A 483 -27.84 -18.26 -19.60
N LYS A 484 -29.06 -18.62 -19.15
CA LYS A 484 -30.02 -17.64 -18.61
C LYS A 484 -29.50 -17.04 -17.31
N TRP A 485 -29.47 -15.72 -17.23
CA TRP A 485 -29.12 -14.96 -16.03
C TRP A 485 -30.32 -14.17 -15.56
N ILE A 486 -30.70 -14.38 -14.31
CA ILE A 486 -31.86 -13.76 -13.69
C ILE A 486 -31.37 -12.80 -12.61
N LEU A 487 -31.64 -11.52 -12.77
CA LEU A 487 -31.44 -10.50 -11.76
C LEU A 487 -32.75 -10.34 -11.00
N LEU A 488 -32.85 -10.91 -9.81
CA LEU A 488 -34.04 -10.88 -8.98
C LEU A 488 -33.90 -9.79 -7.91
N TYR A 489 -34.72 -8.76 -8.04
CA TYR A 489 -34.75 -7.60 -7.14
C TYR A 489 -35.82 -7.76 -6.10
N ASP A 490 -35.57 -7.19 -4.92
CA ASP A 490 -36.57 -7.08 -3.84
C ASP A 490 -37.75 -6.18 -4.22
N CYS A 491 -38.82 -6.29 -3.50
CA CYS A 491 -40.09 -5.63 -3.81
C CYS A 491 -40.04 -4.10 -3.79
N ASP A 492 -39.21 -3.52 -2.95
CA ASP A 492 -39.05 -2.06 -2.78
C ASP A 492 -38.25 -1.39 -3.90
N MET A 493 -37.59 -2.16 -4.74
CA MET A 493 -36.79 -1.59 -5.83
C MET A 493 -37.61 -1.12 -7.05
N HIS A 494 -38.87 -1.48 -7.15
CA HIS A 494 -39.85 -1.05 -8.18
C HIS A 494 -39.30 -1.08 -9.63
N LYS A 495 -38.43 -2.05 -9.96
CA LYS A 495 -37.87 -2.19 -11.30
C LYS A 495 -38.86 -2.87 -12.24
N THR A 496 -39.03 -2.30 -13.44
CA THR A 496 -39.85 -2.95 -14.48
C THR A 496 -39.20 -4.24 -14.95
N SER A 497 -40.00 -5.30 -15.07
CA SER A 497 -39.57 -6.57 -15.66
C SER A 497 -39.10 -6.34 -17.10
N SER A 498 -37.91 -6.81 -17.42
CA SER A 498 -37.29 -6.60 -18.72
C SER A 498 -36.41 -7.80 -19.08
N GLN A 499 -36.11 -7.94 -20.37
CA GLN A 499 -35.26 -9.01 -20.90
C GLN A 499 -34.36 -8.47 -22.01
N SER A 500 -33.14 -8.95 -22.06
CA SER A 500 -32.19 -8.69 -23.15
C SER A 500 -31.38 -9.97 -23.41
N GLY A 501 -31.69 -10.67 -24.51
CA GLY A 501 -31.12 -12.00 -24.79
C GLY A 501 -31.40 -12.97 -23.61
N ASN A 502 -30.34 -13.56 -23.08
CA ASN A 502 -30.40 -14.47 -21.95
C ASN A 502 -30.35 -13.75 -20.56
N LEU A 503 -30.38 -12.42 -20.53
CA LEU A 503 -30.40 -11.64 -19.31
C LEU A 503 -31.82 -11.19 -18.96
N PHE A 504 -32.32 -11.62 -17.79
CA PHE A 504 -33.65 -11.34 -17.29
C PHE A 504 -33.57 -10.45 -16.07
N ARG A 505 -34.36 -9.36 -16.03
CA ARG A 505 -34.58 -8.54 -14.84
C ARG A 505 -36.00 -8.77 -14.33
N ARG A 506 -36.12 -9.16 -13.08
CA ARG A 506 -37.41 -9.40 -12.41
C ARG A 506 -37.40 -8.78 -11.01
N THR A 507 -38.56 -8.32 -10.57
CA THR A 507 -38.75 -7.77 -9.22
C THR A 507 -39.81 -8.60 -8.53
N ILE A 508 -39.58 -8.95 -7.28
CA ILE A 508 -40.55 -9.64 -6.44
C ILE A 508 -41.76 -8.71 -6.22
N PRO A 509 -43.00 -9.12 -6.51
CA PRO A 509 -44.16 -8.26 -6.30
C PRO A 509 -44.36 -7.95 -4.80
N GLN A 510 -44.52 -6.67 -4.49
CA GLN A 510 -44.76 -6.20 -3.14
C GLN A 510 -46.09 -6.69 -2.60
N GLN A 511 -46.10 -7.20 -1.38
CA GLN A 511 -47.31 -7.63 -0.66
C GLN A 511 -47.76 -6.53 0.31
N GLU A 512 -49.08 -6.50 0.62
CA GLU A 512 -49.60 -5.68 1.71
C GLU A 512 -49.08 -6.23 3.05
N HIS A 513 -48.07 -5.59 3.60
CA HIS A 513 -47.36 -6.02 4.78
C HIS A 513 -46.81 -4.83 5.56
N LYS A 514 -46.64 -4.96 6.89
CA LYS A 514 -46.04 -3.93 7.73
C LYS A 514 -44.55 -3.69 7.39
N ILE A 515 -43.86 -4.73 6.90
CA ILE A 515 -42.50 -4.60 6.31
C ILE A 515 -42.69 -4.27 4.83
N SER A 516 -42.24 -3.11 4.41
CA SER A 516 -42.39 -2.58 3.04
C SER A 516 -41.20 -2.88 2.12
N SER A 517 -40.10 -3.43 2.65
CA SER A 517 -38.84 -3.63 1.92
C SER A 517 -38.24 -5.01 2.18
N GLY A 518 -37.40 -5.46 1.24
CA GLY A 518 -36.69 -6.73 1.32
C GLY A 518 -37.54 -7.94 0.97
N ILE A 519 -36.93 -9.11 0.86
CA ILE A 519 -37.61 -10.40 0.65
C ILE A 519 -38.47 -10.77 1.85
N GLU A 520 -38.24 -10.21 3.01
CA GLU A 520 -38.99 -10.40 4.24
C GLU A 520 -40.47 -9.94 4.11
N ASN A 521 -40.78 -9.10 3.12
CA ASN A 521 -42.15 -8.73 2.75
C ASN A 521 -43.03 -9.94 2.35
N LEU A 522 -42.41 -11.07 1.99
CA LEU A 522 -43.15 -12.30 1.66
C LEU A 522 -43.60 -13.12 2.88
N PHE A 523 -43.09 -12.84 4.07
CA PHE A 523 -43.54 -13.55 5.27
C PHE A 523 -44.90 -12.99 5.78
N PRO A 524 -45.77 -13.82 6.37
CA PRO A 524 -46.94 -13.31 7.07
C PRO A 524 -46.58 -12.43 8.27
N ASN A 525 -47.43 -11.43 8.58
CA ASN A 525 -47.20 -10.55 9.73
C ASN A 525 -47.05 -11.30 11.06
N ASN A 526 -47.79 -12.44 11.24
CA ASN A 526 -47.68 -13.25 12.44
C ASN A 526 -46.32 -13.95 12.57
N THR A 527 -45.66 -14.29 11.49
CA THR A 527 -44.33 -14.89 11.52
C THR A 527 -43.30 -13.87 12.03
N ILE A 528 -43.38 -12.66 11.52
CA ILE A 528 -42.53 -11.56 12.00
C ILE A 528 -42.86 -11.19 13.44
N GLN A 529 -44.13 -11.22 13.83
CA GLN A 529 -44.53 -10.97 15.20
C GLN A 529 -43.94 -11.99 16.18
N ARG A 530 -43.92 -13.28 15.82
CA ARG A 530 -43.27 -14.35 16.62
C ARG A 530 -41.77 -14.11 16.74
N ALA A 531 -41.13 -13.62 15.65
CA ALA A 531 -39.72 -13.29 15.70
C ALA A 531 -39.43 -12.10 16.63
N ILE A 532 -40.29 -11.07 16.63
CA ILE A 532 -40.20 -9.92 17.54
C ILE A 532 -40.38 -10.36 19.00
N GLU A 533 -41.34 -11.26 19.28
CA GLU A 533 -41.57 -11.84 20.62
C GLU A 533 -40.36 -12.62 21.13
N TYR A 534 -39.63 -13.32 20.22
CA TYR A 534 -38.40 -14.00 20.56
C TYR A 534 -37.26 -13.00 20.83
N LYS A 535 -37.07 -12.01 19.93
CA LYS A 535 -36.04 -10.98 20.06
C LYS A 535 -36.50 -9.67 19.42
N SER A 536 -36.87 -8.71 20.26
CA SER A 536 -37.39 -7.40 19.80
C SER A 536 -36.42 -6.61 18.95
N ALA A 537 -35.09 -6.83 19.08
CA ALA A 537 -34.06 -6.19 18.30
C ALA A 537 -34.05 -6.58 16.81
N PHE A 538 -34.80 -7.60 16.39
CA PHE A 538 -34.90 -8.01 15.00
C PHE A 538 -35.58 -6.98 14.10
N VAL A 539 -36.50 -6.20 14.66
CA VAL A 539 -37.35 -5.28 13.91
C VAL A 539 -37.51 -3.96 14.64
N ASP A 540 -37.21 -2.88 13.96
CA ASP A 540 -37.47 -1.52 14.41
C ASP A 540 -38.90 -1.14 14.08
N ILE A 541 -39.71 -0.84 15.10
CA ILE A 541 -41.12 -0.52 14.96
C ILE A 541 -41.32 0.98 15.11
N SER A 542 -41.82 1.63 14.06
CA SER A 542 -42.28 3.02 14.09
C SER A 542 -43.81 3.05 14.22
N GLY A 543 -44.31 3.46 15.38
CA GLY A 543 -45.74 3.56 15.60
C GLY A 543 -46.44 4.57 14.70
N GLU A 544 -47.76 4.45 14.55
CA GLU A 544 -48.58 5.41 13.82
C GLU A 544 -48.37 6.83 14.38
N HIS A 545 -48.05 7.77 13.52
CA HIS A 545 -47.83 9.16 13.89
C HIS A 545 -48.28 10.13 12.80
N THR A 546 -48.57 11.39 13.20
CA THR A 546 -49.04 12.42 12.28
C THR A 546 -47.91 13.36 11.91
N ILE A 547 -47.64 13.50 10.63
CA ILE A 547 -46.70 14.49 10.08
C ILE A 547 -47.47 15.64 9.41
N THR A 548 -46.93 16.83 9.46
CA THR A 548 -47.48 17.98 8.72
C THR A 548 -46.57 18.27 7.52
N ASP A 549 -47.03 17.91 6.33
CA ASP A 549 -46.33 18.16 5.08
C ASP A 549 -47.02 19.32 4.34
N ARG A 550 -46.31 20.42 4.13
CA ARG A 550 -46.79 21.67 3.47
C ARG A 550 -48.16 22.13 4.00
N GLY A 551 -48.37 22.07 5.33
CA GLY A 551 -49.58 22.51 5.98
C GLY A 551 -50.71 21.47 6.00
N VAL A 552 -50.55 20.30 5.39
CA VAL A 552 -51.53 19.21 5.40
C VAL A 552 -51.10 18.15 6.41
N LYS A 553 -52.01 17.79 7.33
CA LYS A 553 -51.76 16.69 8.26
C LYS A 553 -51.95 15.36 7.53
N LYS A 554 -50.88 14.54 7.53
CA LYS A 554 -50.91 13.16 7.03
C LYS A 554 -50.67 12.20 8.20
N ILE A 555 -51.48 11.17 8.27
CA ILE A 555 -51.24 10.03 9.20
C ILE A 555 -50.24 9.11 8.49
N VAL A 556 -49.13 8.85 9.13
CA VAL A 556 -48.15 7.85 8.71
C VAL A 556 -48.51 6.56 9.47
N PRO A 557 -48.87 5.47 8.78
CA PRO A 557 -49.21 4.21 9.43
C PRO A 557 -48.02 3.60 10.15
N GLU A 558 -48.27 2.65 11.03
CA GLU A 558 -47.24 1.84 11.68
C GLU A 558 -46.39 1.11 10.62
N GLU A 559 -45.08 1.30 10.68
CA GLU A 559 -44.10 0.66 9.77
C GLU A 559 -43.10 -0.16 10.58
N TRP A 560 -42.80 -1.35 10.07
CA TRP A 560 -41.76 -2.24 10.60
C TRP A 560 -40.57 -2.26 9.67
N LYS A 561 -39.36 -2.09 10.19
CA LYS A 561 -38.13 -2.19 9.45
C LYS A 561 -37.23 -3.25 10.03
N ILE A 562 -36.71 -4.13 9.20
CA ILE A 562 -35.71 -5.11 9.64
C ILE A 562 -34.42 -4.37 10.06
N ASN A 563 -33.98 -4.67 11.29
CA ASN A 563 -32.71 -4.16 11.77
C ASN A 563 -31.55 -4.79 10.96
N LYS A 564 -30.79 -3.95 10.30
CA LYS A 564 -29.70 -4.40 9.39
C LYS A 564 -28.64 -5.24 10.10
N ASP A 565 -28.32 -4.90 11.35
CA ASP A 565 -27.30 -5.59 12.14
C ASP A 565 -27.78 -6.97 12.62
N GLU A 566 -29.11 -7.17 12.68
CA GLU A 566 -29.73 -8.42 13.11
C GLU A 566 -30.33 -9.23 11.94
N LYS A 567 -30.21 -8.74 10.70
CA LYS A 567 -30.85 -9.38 9.54
C LYS A 567 -30.42 -10.85 9.38
N ARG A 568 -29.16 -11.17 9.64
CA ARG A 568 -28.65 -12.54 9.58
C ARG A 568 -29.28 -13.42 10.69
N ASN A 569 -29.30 -12.94 11.91
CA ASN A 569 -29.84 -13.67 13.05
C ASN A 569 -31.35 -13.91 12.88
N LEU A 570 -32.08 -12.94 12.31
CA LEU A 570 -33.50 -13.09 11.96
C LEU A 570 -33.69 -14.18 10.91
N CYS A 571 -32.85 -14.19 9.86
CA CYS A 571 -32.92 -15.21 8.82
C CYS A 571 -32.71 -16.62 9.37
N ASP A 572 -31.72 -16.80 10.21
CA ASP A 572 -31.40 -18.08 10.83
C ASP A 572 -32.58 -18.52 11.72
N TRP A 573 -33.12 -17.62 12.55
CA TRP A 573 -34.26 -17.92 13.40
C TRP A 573 -35.53 -18.30 12.60
N ILE A 574 -35.88 -17.54 11.55
CA ILE A 574 -37.03 -17.84 10.68
C ILE A 574 -36.82 -19.21 9.99
N CYS A 575 -35.67 -19.47 9.46
CA CYS A 575 -35.36 -20.74 8.80
C CYS A 575 -35.47 -21.95 9.74
N GLU A 576 -35.19 -21.76 11.03
CA GLU A 576 -35.31 -22.83 12.04
C GLU A 576 -36.69 -23.02 12.59
N ASN A 577 -37.46 -21.93 12.80
CA ASN A 577 -38.70 -21.93 13.60
C ASN A 577 -40.00 -21.74 12.77
N SER A 578 -39.90 -21.70 11.42
CA SER A 578 -41.08 -21.47 10.57
C SER A 578 -41.57 -22.74 9.89
N GLU A 579 -42.90 -22.79 9.69
CA GLU A 579 -43.63 -23.88 9.07
C GLU A 579 -43.94 -23.58 7.59
N LYS A 580 -44.60 -24.55 6.91
CA LYS A 580 -44.95 -24.44 5.49
C LYS A 580 -45.77 -23.20 5.17
N ASN A 581 -46.77 -22.90 5.97
CA ASN A 581 -47.67 -21.76 5.76
C ASN A 581 -46.98 -20.41 5.86
N ASP A 582 -45.84 -20.33 6.56
CA ASP A 582 -45.02 -19.12 6.65
C ASP A 582 -44.36 -18.78 5.32
N PHE A 583 -44.13 -19.77 4.47
CA PHE A 583 -43.45 -19.62 3.17
C PHE A 583 -44.41 -19.62 1.96
N ASP A 584 -45.72 -19.69 2.14
CA ASP A 584 -46.69 -19.83 1.03
C ASP A 584 -46.55 -18.76 -0.06
N LYS A 585 -46.26 -17.51 0.33
CA LYS A 585 -46.07 -16.40 -0.62
C LYS A 585 -44.78 -16.50 -1.43
N PHE A 586 -43.80 -17.31 -1.01
CA PHE A 586 -42.61 -17.57 -1.79
C PHE A 586 -42.90 -18.34 -3.09
N LEU A 587 -44.09 -18.92 -3.26
CA LEU A 587 -44.51 -19.50 -4.54
C LEU A 587 -44.40 -18.52 -5.69
N ILE A 588 -44.59 -17.21 -5.44
CA ILE A 588 -44.44 -16.16 -6.44
C ILE A 588 -43.03 -16.15 -7.04
N VAL A 589 -42.00 -16.40 -6.22
CA VAL A 589 -40.59 -16.48 -6.69
C VAL A 589 -40.44 -17.68 -7.62
N PHE A 590 -40.96 -18.83 -7.25
CA PHE A 590 -40.87 -20.06 -8.07
C PHE A 590 -41.66 -19.94 -9.38
N ASP A 591 -42.83 -19.28 -9.38
CA ASP A 591 -43.61 -19.01 -10.59
C ASP A 591 -42.80 -18.13 -11.56
N ILE A 592 -42.12 -17.08 -11.07
CA ILE A 592 -41.21 -16.23 -11.88
C ILE A 592 -40.11 -17.08 -12.50
N LEU A 593 -39.52 -18.02 -11.75
CA LEU A 593 -38.42 -18.86 -12.21
C LEU A 593 -38.91 -19.91 -13.22
N GLU A 594 -40.09 -20.54 -13.01
CA GLU A 594 -40.71 -21.49 -13.95
C GLU A 594 -41.04 -20.81 -15.29
N ASP A 595 -41.60 -19.60 -15.25
CA ASP A 595 -41.88 -18.81 -16.45
C ASP A 595 -40.60 -18.56 -17.27
N ILE A 596 -39.49 -18.22 -16.62
CA ILE A 596 -38.23 -17.98 -17.31
C ILE A 596 -37.62 -19.27 -17.88
N LEU A 597 -37.78 -20.41 -17.18
CA LEU A 597 -37.32 -21.70 -17.68
C LEU A 597 -38.06 -22.16 -18.94
N SER A 598 -39.38 -21.79 -19.04
CA SER A 598 -40.22 -22.15 -20.15
C SER A 598 -39.99 -21.34 -21.45
N VAL A 599 -39.42 -20.15 -21.34
CA VAL A 599 -39.01 -19.27 -22.44
C VAL A 599 -37.64 -19.68 -22.99
#